data_5627405f1f5f8d267b173b688fa4def8
#
_entry.id   5627405f1f5f8d267b173b688fa4def8
#
_cell.length_a   1.000
_cell.length_b   1.000
_cell.length_c   1.000
_cell.angle_alpha   90.00
_cell.angle_beta   90.00
_cell.angle_gamma   90.00
#
_symmetry.space_group_name_H-M   'P 1'
#
loop_
_entity.id
_entity.type
_entity.pdbx_description
1 polymer ?
#
loop_
_entity_poly.entity_id
_entity_poly.type
_entity_poly.pdbx_seq_one_letter_code
_entity_poly.pdbx_strand_id
1 'polypeptide(L)'
;MMLFSGIQLSLLQENIKYFKDDDPMAGFVLLIGIGAVIVVGIIGSLIKNGISAYGRGGSKTKSRQFSIFTMSRLANSYGLNKEQKKLLEQIFRANGVSDPQRIMQSPALLDKHFKQAYRTIERTASTEEEEQKKLALLFSLRNTIENAQVAGNMITTTTQLAANSTVVLIIGKESYPVKVLSSGRESLSVECPLNALGGPIKINMGTKVTISFFSKSSKGFSFDTRVVNRTDTSRGSVLQVAHSHKAKNMAQRKSRRKPASMACIFYLIFIEESGSGRKKKQKMILDKRKFTGAILDISIGGCAIKTSTFIAVGSRLKIEIAYSNEQRLAVLGQVLRINRSGSIGAILMHIKFLKVPRRAWNTINAMVFEYESA
;
A
#
# COMPACT_ATOMS: atom_id res chain seq x y z
N MET A 1 13.56 31.65 57.48
CA MET A 1 13.01 31.14 56.21
C MET A 1 14.08 31.27 55.11
N MET A 2 15.20 30.50 55.19
CA MET A 2 16.25 30.42 54.18
C MET A 2 17.27 29.35 54.62
N LEU A 3 16.97 28.07 54.50
CA LEU A 3 17.92 26.97 54.72
C LEU A 3 17.57 25.68 53.98
N PHE A 4 16.62 25.71 53.02
CA PHE A 4 16.22 24.51 52.31
C PHE A 4 16.60 24.44 50.81
N SER A 5 17.28 25.48 50.27
CA SER A 5 17.62 25.47 48.82
C SER A 5 19.02 24.94 48.50
N GLY A 6 19.87 24.71 49.48
CA GLY A 6 21.25 24.24 49.25
C GLY A 6 21.42 22.74 49.12
N ILE A 7 20.53 21.96 49.73
CA ILE A 7 20.68 20.47 49.78
C ILE A 7 20.20 19.82 48.50
N GLN A 8 19.21 20.38 47.80
CA GLN A 8 18.73 19.80 46.54
C GLN A 8 19.68 19.99 45.34
N LEU A 9 20.49 21.07 45.36
CA LEU A 9 21.45 21.32 44.28
C LEU A 9 22.69 20.44 44.37
N SER A 10 23.13 20.06 45.62
CA SER A 10 24.29 19.17 45.80
C SER A 10 24.01 17.73 45.41
N LEU A 11 22.78 17.22 45.61
CA LEU A 11 22.37 15.87 45.19
C LEU A 11 22.25 15.75 43.68
N LEU A 12 21.94 16.84 42.97
CA LEU A 12 21.92 16.84 41.50
C LEU A 12 23.32 16.91 40.89
N GLN A 13 24.27 17.53 41.57
CA GLN A 13 25.67 17.55 41.11
C GLN A 13 26.46 16.28 41.37
N GLU A 14 26.17 15.49 42.42
CA GLU A 14 26.79 14.23 42.64
C GLU A 14 26.35 13.13 41.63
N ASN A 15 25.14 13.16 41.14
CA ASN A 15 24.66 12.20 40.12
C ASN A 15 25.24 12.43 38.71
N ILE A 16 25.83 13.60 38.42
CA ILE A 16 26.46 13.88 37.13
C ILE A 16 27.89 13.30 37.02
N LYS A 17 28.54 12.97 38.15
CA LYS A 17 29.90 12.43 38.17
C LYS A 17 30.03 10.93 37.84
N TYR A 18 28.93 10.22 37.63
CA TYR A 18 28.96 8.80 37.27
C TYR A 18 28.94 8.53 35.75
N PHE A 19 28.81 9.52 34.92
CA PHE A 19 28.97 9.32 33.48
C PHE A 19 30.40 9.65 33.06
N LYS A 20 31.22 8.61 32.93
CA LYS A 20 32.55 8.70 32.33
C LYS A 20 32.40 8.90 30.83
N ASP A 21 33.08 9.91 30.29
CA ASP A 21 32.89 10.47 28.93
C ASP A 21 33.24 9.56 27.73
N ASP A 22 33.45 8.26 27.92
CA ASP A 22 33.99 7.39 26.85
C ASP A 22 33.18 6.15 26.49
N ASP A 23 31.91 6.08 26.88
CA ASP A 23 31.09 4.92 26.45
C ASP A 23 29.94 5.36 25.50
N PRO A 24 30.14 5.20 24.16
CA PRO A 24 29.12 5.56 23.16
C PRO A 24 27.83 4.73 23.30
N MET A 25 27.86 3.60 24.01
CA MET A 25 26.69 2.76 24.29
C MET A 25 25.81 3.33 25.40
N ALA A 26 26.38 4.03 26.38
CA ALA A 26 25.59 4.64 27.47
C ALA A 26 24.66 5.73 26.96
N GLY A 27 25.12 6.57 26.03
CA GLY A 27 24.30 7.58 25.34
C GLY A 27 23.16 6.95 24.51
N PHE A 28 23.42 5.83 23.90
CA PHE A 28 22.44 5.11 23.10
C PHE A 28 21.34 4.45 23.96
N VAL A 29 21.71 3.89 25.11
CA VAL A 29 20.77 3.32 26.08
C VAL A 29 19.90 4.39 26.73
N LEU A 30 20.47 5.58 27.02
CA LEU A 30 19.73 6.72 27.55
C LEU A 30 18.74 7.30 26.53
N LEU A 31 19.13 7.40 25.25
CA LEU A 31 18.24 7.79 24.16
C LEU A 31 17.08 6.80 23.93
N ILE A 32 17.36 5.50 24.06
CA ILE A 32 16.32 4.45 24.00
C ILE A 32 15.38 4.55 25.20
N GLY A 33 15.94 4.79 26.41
CA GLY A 33 15.15 4.95 27.62
C GLY A 33 14.24 6.17 27.58
N ILE A 34 14.73 7.33 27.16
CA ILE A 34 13.96 8.55 26.98
C ILE A 34 12.91 8.36 25.87
N GLY A 35 13.26 7.72 24.76
CA GLY A 35 12.34 7.37 23.69
C GLY A 35 11.19 6.47 24.17
N ALA A 36 11.48 5.50 25.04
CA ALA A 36 10.48 4.60 25.62
C ALA A 36 9.52 5.34 26.58
N VAL A 37 10.02 6.25 27.40
CA VAL A 37 9.22 7.06 28.33
C VAL A 37 8.32 8.05 27.57
N ILE A 38 8.83 8.68 26.51
CA ILE A 38 8.05 9.56 25.64
C ILE A 38 6.93 8.79 24.95
N VAL A 39 7.22 7.60 24.42
CA VAL A 39 6.22 6.73 23.77
C VAL A 39 5.12 6.32 24.79
N VAL A 40 5.48 5.98 26.01
CA VAL A 40 4.52 5.62 27.08
C VAL A 40 3.69 6.84 27.52
N GLY A 41 4.31 8.02 27.64
CA GLY A 41 3.61 9.27 28.02
C GLY A 41 2.60 9.72 26.95
N ILE A 42 2.97 9.63 25.67
CA ILE A 42 2.10 9.99 24.54
C ILE A 42 0.90 9.03 24.43
N ILE A 43 1.14 7.75 24.69
CA ILE A 43 0.10 6.72 24.70
C ILE A 43 -0.88 6.93 25.86
N GLY A 44 -0.38 7.33 27.04
CA GLY A 44 -1.22 7.69 28.19
C GLY A 44 -2.09 8.92 27.92
N SER A 45 -1.57 9.91 27.19
CA SER A 45 -2.32 11.10 26.75
C SER A 45 -3.42 10.75 25.74
N LEU A 46 -3.19 9.85 24.81
CA LEU A 46 -4.20 9.36 23.85
C LEU A 46 -5.38 8.66 24.56
N ILE A 47 -5.09 7.92 25.63
CA ILE A 47 -6.12 7.25 26.43
C ILE A 47 -6.90 8.26 27.28
N LYS A 48 -6.22 9.24 27.88
CA LYS A 48 -6.83 10.20 28.81
C LYS A 48 -7.69 11.28 28.13
N ASN A 49 -7.27 11.75 26.94
CA ASN A 49 -7.97 12.83 26.23
C ASN A 49 -9.00 12.33 25.20
N GLY A 50 -8.91 11.08 24.73
CA GLY A 50 -9.86 10.49 23.79
C GLY A 50 -11.16 9.99 24.45
N ILE A 51 -11.18 9.78 25.76
CA ILE A 51 -12.33 9.21 26.49
C ILE A 51 -13.32 10.27 26.94
N SER A 52 -12.91 11.55 27.02
CA SER A 52 -13.77 12.61 27.61
C SER A 52 -14.76 13.28 26.65
N ALA A 53 -14.71 13.05 25.34
CA ALA A 53 -15.48 13.84 24.36
C ALA A 53 -16.73 13.16 23.78
N TYR A 54 -17.02 11.90 24.09
CA TYR A 54 -18.21 11.23 23.54
C TYR A 54 -18.86 10.30 24.57
N GLY A 55 -19.78 10.84 25.37
CA GLY A 55 -20.55 9.98 26.27
C GLY A 55 -21.49 10.68 27.24
N ARG A 56 -22.53 11.35 26.77
CA ARG A 56 -23.73 11.55 27.55
C ARG A 56 -24.92 10.86 26.87
N GLY A 57 -25.33 9.76 27.43
CA GLY A 57 -26.61 9.12 27.10
C GLY A 57 -26.46 7.64 26.70
N GLY A 58 -26.56 6.72 27.63
CA GLY A 58 -26.71 5.30 27.31
C GLY A 58 -26.07 4.39 28.35
N SER A 59 -26.87 3.54 28.97
CA SER A 59 -26.56 2.45 29.89
C SER A 59 -25.13 1.88 29.72
N LYS A 60 -24.37 1.89 30.83
CA LYS A 60 -23.03 1.28 30.92
C LYS A 60 -23.12 -0.25 30.89
N THR A 61 -23.35 -0.84 29.76
CA THR A 61 -22.91 -2.22 29.51
C THR A 61 -21.40 -2.21 29.41
N LYS A 62 -20.69 -2.71 30.43
CA LYS A 62 -19.23 -2.99 30.36
C LYS A 62 -19.00 -3.89 29.17
N SER A 63 -18.56 -3.32 28.04
CA SER A 63 -18.18 -4.11 26.88
C SER A 63 -17.06 -5.05 27.33
N ARG A 64 -17.26 -6.34 27.14
CA ARG A 64 -16.29 -7.38 27.48
C ARG A 64 -15.04 -7.14 26.61
N GLN A 65 -14.01 -6.55 27.21
CA GLN A 65 -12.74 -6.32 26.49
C GLN A 65 -12.09 -7.65 26.17
N PHE A 66 -11.52 -7.75 24.96
CA PHE A 66 -10.80 -8.94 24.55
C PHE A 66 -9.55 -9.19 25.41
N SER A 67 -9.14 -10.47 25.53
CA SER A 67 -7.97 -10.90 26.28
C SER A 67 -6.66 -10.53 25.56
N ILE A 68 -5.59 -10.25 26.34
CA ILE A 68 -4.22 -10.09 25.84
C ILE A 68 -3.75 -11.32 25.06
N PHE A 69 -4.16 -12.53 25.49
CA PHE A 69 -3.86 -13.77 24.77
C PHE A 69 -4.51 -13.83 23.39
N THR A 70 -5.75 -13.34 23.25
CA THR A 70 -6.42 -13.24 21.95
C THR A 70 -5.64 -12.34 21.01
N MET A 71 -5.17 -11.18 21.49
CA MET A 71 -4.34 -10.27 20.68
C MET A 71 -3.00 -10.86 20.34
N SER A 72 -2.35 -11.61 21.24
CA SER A 72 -1.07 -12.27 20.96
C SER A 72 -1.21 -13.32 19.87
N ARG A 73 -2.24 -14.18 19.96
CA ARG A 73 -2.53 -15.20 18.96
C ARG A 73 -2.82 -14.55 17.59
N LEU A 74 -3.64 -13.52 17.59
CA LEU A 74 -4.01 -12.79 16.39
C LEU A 74 -2.79 -12.10 15.76
N ALA A 75 -1.97 -11.41 16.54
CA ALA A 75 -0.74 -10.77 16.07
C ALA A 75 0.22 -11.78 15.43
N ASN A 76 0.40 -12.94 16.06
CA ASN A 76 1.26 -14.00 15.52
C ASN A 76 0.72 -14.58 14.20
N SER A 77 -0.60 -14.78 14.07
CA SER A 77 -1.21 -15.31 12.84
C SER A 77 -1.06 -14.35 11.65
N TYR A 78 -0.92 -13.04 11.89
CA TYR A 78 -0.67 -12.04 10.86
C TYR A 78 0.80 -11.64 10.73
N GLY A 79 1.71 -12.24 11.48
CA GLY A 79 3.14 -11.95 11.44
C GLY A 79 3.49 -10.53 11.92
N LEU A 80 2.72 -9.96 12.86
CA LEU A 80 2.94 -8.61 13.37
C LEU A 80 4.13 -8.57 14.32
N ASN A 81 4.96 -7.54 14.20
CA ASN A 81 6.02 -7.28 15.16
C ASN A 81 5.47 -6.68 16.48
N LYS A 82 6.34 -6.53 17.50
CA LYS A 82 5.93 -6.05 18.83
C LYS A 82 5.29 -4.66 18.79
N GLU A 83 5.80 -3.73 17.99
CA GLU A 83 5.27 -2.37 17.87
C GLU A 83 3.92 -2.35 17.16
N GLN A 84 3.80 -3.10 16.06
CA GLN A 84 2.56 -3.27 15.32
C GLN A 84 1.46 -3.91 16.17
N LYS A 85 1.79 -4.95 16.94
CA LYS A 85 0.86 -5.58 17.90
C LYS A 85 0.36 -4.57 18.92
N LYS A 86 1.28 -3.79 19.54
CA LYS A 86 0.93 -2.77 20.53
C LYS A 86 0.01 -1.70 19.95
N LEU A 87 0.32 -1.21 18.75
CA LEU A 87 -0.51 -0.22 18.07
C LEU A 87 -1.91 -0.80 17.74
N LEU A 88 -2.00 -2.02 17.21
CA LEU A 88 -3.27 -2.66 16.91
C LEU A 88 -4.13 -2.84 18.16
N GLU A 89 -3.54 -3.28 19.27
CA GLU A 89 -4.22 -3.40 20.56
C GLU A 89 -4.76 -2.05 21.03
N GLN A 90 -3.99 -0.98 20.90
CA GLN A 90 -4.42 0.37 21.26
C GLN A 90 -5.59 0.86 20.40
N ILE A 91 -5.50 0.67 19.07
CA ILE A 91 -6.60 1.02 18.15
C ILE A 91 -7.89 0.29 18.55
N PHE A 92 -7.81 -1.00 18.84
CA PHE A 92 -9.01 -1.77 19.19
C PHE A 92 -9.57 -1.41 20.56
N ARG A 93 -8.71 -1.14 21.56
CA ARG A 93 -9.16 -0.70 22.89
C ARG A 93 -9.78 0.69 22.84
N ALA A 94 -9.15 1.63 22.14
CA ALA A 94 -9.67 3.00 21.98
C ALA A 94 -11.03 3.01 21.27
N ASN A 95 -11.26 2.09 20.36
CA ASN A 95 -12.51 1.98 19.60
C ASN A 95 -13.53 1.02 20.24
N GLY A 96 -13.31 0.52 21.47
CA GLY A 96 -14.25 -0.35 22.18
C GLY A 96 -14.53 -1.68 21.47
N VAL A 97 -13.57 -2.19 20.68
CA VAL A 97 -13.73 -3.46 19.96
C VAL A 97 -13.86 -4.60 20.97
N SER A 98 -14.90 -5.41 20.84
CA SER A 98 -15.13 -6.61 21.66
C SER A 98 -14.62 -7.89 21.00
N ASP A 99 -14.69 -7.96 19.65
CA ASP A 99 -14.26 -9.10 18.86
C ASP A 99 -13.20 -8.69 17.80
N PRO A 100 -11.91 -8.70 18.18
CA PRO A 100 -10.81 -8.40 17.27
C PRO A 100 -10.73 -9.32 16.05
N GLN A 101 -11.10 -10.59 16.20
CA GLN A 101 -10.99 -11.57 15.13
C GLN A 101 -11.96 -11.23 13.98
N ARG A 102 -13.20 -10.89 14.31
CA ARG A 102 -14.20 -10.44 13.33
C ARG A 102 -13.75 -9.19 12.58
N ILE A 103 -13.18 -8.20 13.31
CA ILE A 103 -12.66 -6.98 12.68
C ILE A 103 -11.54 -7.31 11.69
N MET A 104 -10.59 -8.16 12.09
CA MET A 104 -9.46 -8.54 11.26
C MET A 104 -9.86 -9.33 10.01
N GLN A 105 -10.99 -10.03 10.01
CA GLN A 105 -11.51 -10.77 8.87
C GLN A 105 -12.29 -9.90 7.88
N SER A 106 -12.74 -8.72 8.30
CA SER A 106 -13.54 -7.80 7.48
C SER A 106 -12.72 -6.57 7.07
N PRO A 107 -12.30 -6.45 5.80
CA PRO A 107 -11.55 -5.28 5.34
C PRO A 107 -12.25 -3.95 5.60
N ALA A 108 -13.58 -3.90 5.43
CA ALA A 108 -14.35 -2.67 5.63
C ALA A 108 -14.39 -2.23 7.11
N LEU A 109 -14.56 -3.19 8.05
CA LEU A 109 -14.53 -2.89 9.48
C LEU A 109 -13.11 -2.47 9.91
N LEU A 110 -12.10 -3.15 9.41
CA LEU A 110 -10.70 -2.82 9.67
C LEU A 110 -10.40 -1.40 9.19
N ASP A 111 -10.76 -1.06 7.96
CA ASP A 111 -10.54 0.28 7.38
C ASP A 111 -11.24 1.37 8.19
N LYS A 112 -12.46 1.11 8.72
CA LYS A 112 -13.16 2.04 9.61
C LYS A 112 -12.32 2.40 10.85
N HIS A 113 -11.76 1.39 11.53
CA HIS A 113 -10.97 1.61 12.75
C HIS A 113 -9.61 2.25 12.44
N PHE A 114 -8.98 1.88 11.34
CA PHE A 114 -7.73 2.48 10.91
C PHE A 114 -7.90 3.93 10.47
N LYS A 115 -8.98 4.27 9.74
CA LYS A 115 -9.31 5.65 9.38
C LYS A 115 -9.54 6.52 10.62
N GLN A 116 -10.18 5.97 11.65
CA GLN A 116 -10.36 6.67 12.93
C GLN A 116 -9.03 6.89 13.64
N ALA A 117 -8.14 5.88 13.66
CA ALA A 117 -6.79 6.00 14.21
C ALA A 117 -5.94 7.02 13.45
N TYR A 118 -6.02 7.05 12.13
CA TYR A 118 -5.37 8.05 11.26
C TYR A 118 -5.77 9.46 11.68
N ARG A 119 -7.08 9.77 11.73
CA ARG A 119 -7.60 11.07 12.15
C ARG A 119 -7.21 11.45 13.60
N THR A 120 -7.10 10.45 14.47
CA THR A 120 -6.66 10.70 15.85
C THR A 120 -5.19 11.11 15.87
N ILE A 121 -4.33 10.44 15.11
CA ILE A 121 -2.91 10.78 15.00
C ILE A 121 -2.73 12.20 14.46
N GLU A 122 -3.43 12.59 13.38
CA GLU A 122 -3.37 13.94 12.80
C GLU A 122 -3.75 15.03 13.83
N ARG A 123 -4.77 14.75 14.67
CA ARG A 123 -5.25 15.74 15.66
C ARG A 123 -4.41 15.81 16.93
N THR A 124 -3.73 14.73 17.31
CA THR A 124 -3.06 14.63 18.62
C THR A 124 -1.54 14.65 18.55
N ALA A 125 -0.96 14.65 17.37
CA ALA A 125 0.47 14.74 17.22
C ALA A 125 0.94 16.17 17.61
N SER A 126 1.98 16.23 18.43
CA SER A 126 2.54 17.50 18.92
C SER A 126 3.50 18.14 17.91
N THR A 127 4.10 17.32 17.05
CA THR A 127 5.06 17.75 16.02
C THR A 127 4.83 16.98 14.72
N GLU A 128 5.20 17.62 13.58
CA GLU A 128 5.13 16.96 12.27
C GLU A 128 5.96 15.65 12.23
N GLU A 129 7.12 15.65 12.88
CA GLU A 129 7.98 14.46 12.89
C GLU A 129 7.35 13.28 13.64
N GLU A 130 6.70 13.57 14.75
CA GLU A 130 5.95 12.59 15.54
C GLU A 130 4.76 12.02 14.74
N GLU A 131 3.99 12.90 14.10
CA GLU A 131 2.89 12.54 13.22
C GLU A 131 3.37 11.58 12.13
N GLN A 132 4.42 11.97 11.40
CA GLN A 132 4.96 11.18 10.31
C GLN A 132 5.49 9.80 10.78
N LYS A 133 6.03 9.70 11.98
CA LYS A 133 6.45 8.41 12.58
C LYS A 133 5.26 7.53 12.92
N LYS A 134 4.23 8.07 13.56
CA LYS A 134 3.01 7.34 13.93
C LYS A 134 2.24 6.87 12.71
N LEU A 135 2.08 7.72 11.71
CA LEU A 135 1.44 7.37 10.43
C LEU A 135 2.21 6.27 9.70
N ALA A 136 3.54 6.34 9.68
CA ALA A 136 4.36 5.29 9.08
C ALA A 136 4.15 3.92 9.76
N LEU A 137 4.04 3.89 11.09
CA LEU A 137 3.75 2.66 11.83
C LEU A 137 2.33 2.16 11.55
N LEU A 138 1.33 3.05 11.50
CA LEU A 138 -0.06 2.73 11.18
C LEU A 138 -0.17 2.08 9.80
N PHE A 139 0.42 2.68 8.78
CA PHE A 139 0.39 2.15 7.42
C PHE A 139 1.22 0.88 7.25
N SER A 140 2.37 0.77 7.95
CA SER A 140 3.15 -0.46 8.00
C SER A 140 2.32 -1.62 8.56
N LEU A 141 1.61 -1.40 9.67
CA LEU A 141 0.69 -2.36 10.27
C LEU A 141 -0.43 -2.74 9.29
N ARG A 142 -1.08 -1.76 8.65
CA ARG A 142 -2.17 -2.00 7.69
C ARG A 142 -1.73 -2.84 6.50
N ASN A 143 -0.56 -2.52 5.92
CA ASN A 143 0.03 -3.26 4.83
C ASN A 143 0.40 -4.71 5.24
N THR A 144 0.94 -4.91 6.45
CA THR A 144 1.26 -6.25 6.97
C THR A 144 0.00 -7.10 7.10
N ILE A 145 -1.09 -6.54 7.65
CA ILE A 145 -2.37 -7.25 7.78
C ILE A 145 -2.94 -7.59 6.39
N GLU A 146 -2.95 -6.64 5.46
CA GLU A 146 -3.45 -6.89 4.10
C GLU A 146 -2.68 -8.00 3.40
N ASN A 147 -1.35 -7.99 3.49
CA ASN A 147 -0.51 -9.03 2.92
C ASN A 147 -0.77 -10.42 3.54
N ALA A 148 -1.03 -10.49 4.85
CA ALA A 148 -1.36 -11.74 5.53
C ALA A 148 -2.78 -12.25 5.18
N GLN A 149 -3.78 -11.36 5.07
CA GLN A 149 -5.14 -11.71 4.62
C GLN A 149 -5.13 -12.29 3.20
N VAL A 150 -4.26 -11.76 2.36
CA VAL A 150 -4.03 -12.26 1.00
C VAL A 150 -3.56 -13.72 1.01
N ALA A 151 -2.82 -14.16 2.02
CA ALA A 151 -2.33 -15.54 2.11
C ALA A 151 -3.45 -16.59 2.28
N GLY A 152 -4.62 -16.21 2.82
CA GLY A 152 -5.72 -17.13 3.15
C GLY A 152 -6.70 -17.47 2.01
N ASN A 153 -6.87 -16.61 1.00
CA ASN A 153 -7.86 -16.80 -0.06
C ASN A 153 -7.20 -17.28 -1.36
N MET A 154 -6.94 -18.57 -1.48
CA MET A 154 -6.46 -19.17 -2.73
C MET A 154 -7.63 -19.50 -3.65
N ILE A 155 -7.66 -18.87 -4.84
CA ILE A 155 -8.51 -19.31 -5.94
C ILE A 155 -7.76 -20.42 -6.68
N THR A 156 -8.32 -21.61 -6.65
CA THR A 156 -7.68 -22.81 -7.20
C THR A 156 -8.24 -23.20 -8.56
N THR A 157 -9.44 -22.72 -8.90
CA THR A 157 -10.13 -23.05 -10.14
C THR A 157 -10.83 -21.86 -10.77
N THR A 158 -10.97 -21.86 -12.08
CA THR A 158 -11.71 -20.84 -12.83
C THR A 158 -13.21 -20.83 -12.55
N THR A 159 -13.78 -21.90 -11.96
CA THR A 159 -15.20 -21.94 -11.54
C THR A 159 -15.51 -20.92 -10.44
N GLN A 160 -14.50 -20.48 -9.68
CA GLN A 160 -14.66 -19.50 -8.61
C GLN A 160 -14.66 -18.03 -9.10
N LEU A 161 -14.50 -17.81 -10.41
CA LEU A 161 -14.55 -16.47 -11.00
C LEU A 161 -15.98 -15.96 -11.06
N ALA A 162 -16.22 -14.84 -10.41
CA ALA A 162 -17.55 -14.23 -10.38
C ALA A 162 -17.89 -13.57 -11.73
N ALA A 163 -19.18 -13.62 -12.11
CA ALA A 163 -19.67 -12.84 -13.23
C ALA A 163 -19.38 -11.34 -13.04
N ASN A 164 -19.20 -10.60 -14.13
CA ASN A 164 -18.81 -9.20 -14.20
C ASN A 164 -17.39 -8.89 -13.66
N SER A 165 -16.60 -9.89 -13.27
CA SER A 165 -15.20 -9.66 -12.93
C SER A 165 -14.37 -9.41 -14.18
N THR A 166 -13.44 -8.44 -14.11
CA THR A 166 -12.50 -8.18 -15.21
C THR A 166 -11.30 -9.11 -15.08
N VAL A 167 -11.00 -9.83 -16.16
CA VAL A 167 -9.86 -10.70 -16.30
C VAL A 167 -9.03 -10.28 -17.51
N VAL A 168 -7.77 -10.68 -17.56
CA VAL A 168 -6.91 -10.48 -18.73
C VAL A 168 -6.78 -11.83 -19.47
N LEU A 169 -7.29 -11.86 -20.68
CA LEU A 169 -7.12 -12.99 -21.59
C LEU A 169 -5.83 -12.81 -22.38
N ILE A 170 -4.91 -13.75 -22.28
CA ILE A 170 -3.62 -13.72 -22.98
C ILE A 170 -3.64 -14.75 -24.08
N ILE A 171 -3.39 -14.33 -25.32
CA ILE A 171 -3.36 -15.15 -26.53
C ILE A 171 -2.01 -14.93 -27.19
N GLY A 172 -1.14 -15.94 -27.13
CA GLY A 172 0.25 -15.78 -27.60
C GLY A 172 1.00 -14.70 -26.80
N LYS A 173 1.34 -13.59 -27.46
CA LYS A 173 2.05 -12.44 -26.84
C LYS A 173 1.12 -11.28 -26.50
N GLU A 174 -0.13 -11.34 -26.93
CA GLU A 174 -1.11 -10.26 -26.76
C GLU A 174 -1.98 -10.47 -25.54
N SER A 175 -2.41 -9.40 -24.90
CA SER A 175 -3.21 -9.40 -23.68
C SER A 175 -4.42 -8.49 -23.81
N TYR A 176 -5.59 -9.01 -23.49
CA TYR A 176 -6.87 -8.32 -23.68
C TYR A 176 -7.65 -8.29 -22.36
N PRO A 177 -8.02 -7.13 -21.85
CA PRO A 177 -8.96 -7.04 -20.73
C PRO A 177 -10.36 -7.41 -21.23
N VAL A 178 -10.97 -8.40 -20.56
CA VAL A 178 -12.32 -8.89 -20.89
C VAL A 178 -13.11 -9.12 -19.62
N LYS A 179 -14.44 -9.07 -19.69
CA LYS A 179 -15.32 -9.39 -18.55
C LYS A 179 -15.72 -10.86 -18.59
N VAL A 180 -15.82 -11.44 -17.41
CA VAL A 180 -16.46 -12.74 -17.21
C VAL A 180 -17.98 -12.53 -17.30
N LEU A 181 -18.62 -13.21 -18.21
CA LEU A 181 -20.08 -13.14 -18.40
C LEU A 181 -20.79 -14.14 -17.50
N SER A 182 -20.30 -15.39 -17.50
CA SER A 182 -20.83 -16.43 -16.62
C SER A 182 -19.79 -17.52 -16.38
N SER A 183 -19.91 -18.23 -15.26
CA SER A 183 -19.14 -19.43 -14.93
C SER A 183 -20.13 -20.59 -14.85
N GLY A 184 -20.22 -21.38 -15.93
CA GLY A 184 -21.07 -22.57 -16.02
C GLY A 184 -20.41 -23.79 -15.37
N ARG A 185 -21.02 -24.98 -15.56
CA ARG A 185 -20.44 -26.26 -15.06
C ARG A 185 -19.24 -26.69 -15.91
N GLU A 186 -19.30 -26.52 -17.23
CA GLU A 186 -18.32 -27.05 -18.17
C GLU A 186 -17.35 -26.02 -18.70
N SER A 187 -17.76 -24.75 -18.75
CA SER A 187 -16.98 -23.66 -19.33
C SER A 187 -17.19 -22.32 -18.64
N LEU A 188 -16.18 -21.47 -18.77
CA LEU A 188 -16.21 -20.06 -18.40
C LEU A 188 -16.50 -19.24 -19.65
N SER A 189 -17.56 -18.42 -19.62
CA SER A 189 -17.90 -17.48 -20.70
C SER A 189 -17.30 -16.12 -20.42
N VAL A 190 -16.56 -15.58 -21.39
CA VAL A 190 -15.96 -14.24 -21.32
C VAL A 190 -16.32 -13.44 -22.57
N GLU A 191 -16.25 -12.12 -22.47
CA GLU A 191 -16.37 -11.27 -23.64
C GLU A 191 -15.29 -11.63 -24.67
N CYS A 192 -15.64 -11.67 -25.95
CA CYS A 192 -14.65 -11.85 -27.01
C CYS A 192 -13.77 -10.58 -27.08
N PRO A 193 -12.44 -10.72 -27.12
CA PRO A 193 -11.56 -9.55 -27.27
C PRO A 193 -11.84 -8.81 -28.57
N LEU A 194 -11.67 -7.48 -28.51
CA LEU A 194 -11.83 -6.61 -29.68
C LEU A 194 -10.46 -6.22 -30.24
N ASN A 195 -10.37 -6.08 -31.54
CA ASN A 195 -9.20 -5.52 -32.22
C ASN A 195 -9.19 -3.97 -32.11
N ALA A 196 -8.16 -3.33 -32.65
CA ALA A 196 -8.01 -1.87 -32.61
C ALA A 196 -9.13 -1.09 -33.33
N LEU A 197 -9.90 -1.76 -34.20
CA LEU A 197 -11.02 -1.18 -34.96
C LEU A 197 -12.37 -1.47 -34.28
N GLY A 198 -12.37 -2.12 -33.09
CA GLY A 198 -13.58 -2.43 -32.36
C GLY A 198 -14.29 -3.70 -32.81
N GLY A 199 -13.77 -4.43 -33.79
CA GLY A 199 -14.29 -5.72 -34.23
C GLY A 199 -13.78 -6.89 -33.37
N PRO A 200 -14.57 -8.00 -33.23
CA PRO A 200 -14.13 -9.14 -32.46
C PRO A 200 -12.96 -9.86 -33.13
N ILE A 201 -11.96 -10.27 -32.35
CA ILE A 201 -10.79 -11.00 -32.84
C ILE A 201 -11.24 -12.44 -33.22
N LYS A 202 -10.77 -12.91 -34.37
CA LYS A 202 -10.98 -14.32 -34.76
C LYS A 202 -10.07 -15.23 -33.94
N ILE A 203 -10.66 -16.08 -33.12
CA ILE A 203 -9.96 -17.05 -32.28
C ILE A 203 -10.54 -18.42 -32.59
N ASN A 204 -9.68 -19.35 -33.00
CA ASN A 204 -10.09 -20.69 -33.36
C ASN A 204 -10.36 -21.55 -32.13
N MET A 205 -11.25 -22.53 -32.22
CA MET A 205 -11.45 -23.55 -31.19
C MET A 205 -10.15 -24.30 -30.95
N GLY A 206 -9.92 -24.74 -29.73
CA GLY A 206 -8.68 -25.38 -29.30
C GLY A 206 -7.50 -24.46 -29.04
N THR A 207 -7.60 -23.15 -29.40
CA THR A 207 -6.52 -22.17 -29.12
C THR A 207 -6.20 -22.15 -27.65
N LYS A 208 -4.91 -22.30 -27.31
CA LYS A 208 -4.40 -22.16 -25.93
C LYS A 208 -4.46 -20.70 -25.52
N VAL A 209 -5.07 -20.43 -24.37
CA VAL A 209 -5.18 -19.10 -23.80
C VAL A 209 -4.84 -19.14 -22.30
N THR A 210 -4.36 -18.04 -21.77
CA THR A 210 -4.14 -17.89 -20.33
C THR A 210 -5.07 -16.83 -19.79
N ILE A 211 -5.84 -17.15 -18.76
CA ILE A 211 -6.68 -16.19 -18.03
C ILE A 211 -5.91 -15.76 -16.81
N SER A 212 -5.68 -14.44 -16.71
CA SER A 212 -5.02 -13.82 -15.56
C SER A 212 -5.95 -12.83 -14.89
N PHE A 213 -5.99 -12.82 -13.57
CA PHE A 213 -6.75 -11.84 -12.82
C PHE A 213 -6.12 -11.56 -11.45
N PHE A 214 -6.52 -10.45 -10.86
CA PHE A 214 -6.15 -10.12 -9.50
C PHE A 214 -7.40 -10.18 -8.62
N SER A 215 -7.32 -10.93 -7.53
CA SER A 215 -8.36 -10.92 -6.51
C SER A 215 -8.48 -9.54 -5.85
N LYS A 216 -9.58 -9.28 -5.14
CA LYS A 216 -9.76 -8.05 -4.35
C LYS A 216 -8.61 -7.81 -3.39
N SER A 217 -7.92 -8.85 -2.95
CA SER A 217 -6.74 -8.84 -2.09
C SER A 217 -5.40 -8.68 -2.84
N SER A 218 -5.42 -8.23 -4.09
CA SER A 218 -4.23 -7.99 -4.94
C SER A 218 -3.40 -9.23 -5.28
N LYS A 219 -3.86 -10.45 -4.99
CA LYS A 219 -3.25 -11.69 -5.48
C LYS A 219 -3.50 -11.86 -6.95
N GLY A 220 -2.44 -12.10 -7.70
CA GLY A 220 -2.51 -12.49 -9.10
C GLY A 220 -2.56 -14.00 -9.25
N PHE A 221 -3.50 -14.46 -10.07
CA PHE A 221 -3.64 -15.85 -10.48
C PHE A 221 -3.65 -15.92 -11.99
N SER A 222 -3.11 -17.00 -12.54
CA SER A 222 -3.24 -17.32 -13.95
C SER A 222 -3.62 -18.77 -14.13
N PHE A 223 -4.45 -19.02 -15.14
CA PHE A 223 -4.93 -20.34 -15.51
C PHE A 223 -4.69 -20.55 -16.99
N ASP A 224 -3.98 -21.60 -17.34
CA ASP A 224 -3.88 -22.02 -18.73
C ASP A 224 -5.11 -22.84 -19.08
N THR A 225 -5.74 -22.50 -20.18
CA THR A 225 -6.95 -23.15 -20.67
C THR A 225 -7.01 -23.13 -22.20
N ARG A 226 -8.12 -23.56 -22.78
CA ARG A 226 -8.35 -23.59 -24.22
C ARG A 226 -9.73 -23.04 -24.55
N VAL A 227 -9.83 -22.44 -25.71
CA VAL A 227 -11.12 -22.04 -26.29
C VAL A 227 -11.90 -23.27 -26.66
N VAL A 228 -13.12 -23.41 -26.16
CA VAL A 228 -14.04 -24.52 -26.46
C VAL A 228 -15.06 -24.12 -27.49
N ASN A 229 -15.55 -22.89 -27.43
CA ASN A 229 -16.57 -22.42 -28.36
C ASN A 229 -16.52 -20.90 -28.48
N ARG A 230 -17.09 -20.39 -29.56
CA ARG A 230 -17.38 -18.96 -29.77
C ARG A 230 -18.83 -18.87 -30.28
N THR A 231 -19.57 -17.96 -29.66
CA THR A 231 -20.96 -17.70 -30.04
C THR A 231 -21.11 -16.19 -30.32
N ASP A 232 -21.59 -15.85 -31.50
CA ASP A 232 -21.92 -14.48 -31.84
C ASP A 232 -23.40 -14.23 -31.49
N THR A 233 -23.65 -13.25 -30.64
CA THR A 233 -24.98 -12.86 -30.17
C THR A 233 -25.29 -11.44 -30.59
N SER A 234 -26.56 -11.04 -30.54
CA SER A 234 -26.99 -9.64 -30.81
C SER A 234 -26.33 -8.62 -29.84
N ARG A 235 -25.83 -9.07 -28.69
CA ARG A 235 -25.15 -8.24 -27.67
C ARG A 235 -23.63 -8.26 -27.76
N GLY A 236 -23.08 -8.97 -28.75
CA GLY A 236 -21.64 -9.13 -28.95
C GLY A 236 -21.21 -10.59 -29.01
N SER A 237 -19.92 -10.80 -29.31
CA SER A 237 -19.35 -12.14 -29.40
C SER A 237 -18.92 -12.62 -28.01
N VAL A 238 -19.24 -13.87 -27.69
CA VAL A 238 -18.90 -14.55 -26.43
C VAL A 238 -17.90 -15.65 -26.72
N LEU A 239 -16.83 -15.68 -25.95
CA LEU A 239 -15.83 -16.73 -25.99
C LEU A 239 -16.02 -17.67 -24.81
N GLN A 240 -16.14 -18.96 -25.07
CA GLN A 240 -16.19 -20.00 -24.04
C GLN A 240 -14.83 -20.69 -23.93
N VAL A 241 -14.32 -20.78 -22.72
CA VAL A 241 -13.05 -21.45 -22.43
C VAL A 241 -13.27 -22.58 -21.43
N ALA A 242 -12.55 -23.68 -21.58
CA ALA A 242 -12.64 -24.81 -20.65
C ALA A 242 -12.25 -24.36 -19.23
N HIS A 243 -12.86 -24.99 -18.22
CA HIS A 243 -12.40 -24.76 -16.85
C HIS A 243 -10.99 -25.30 -16.62
N SER A 244 -10.23 -24.60 -15.77
CA SER A 244 -8.91 -25.02 -15.33
C SER A 244 -8.90 -25.11 -13.80
N HIS A 245 -8.37 -26.22 -13.29
CA HIS A 245 -8.18 -26.49 -11.87
C HIS A 245 -6.73 -26.31 -11.42
N LYS A 246 -5.85 -25.82 -12.31
CA LYS A 246 -4.43 -25.60 -12.04
C LYS A 246 -4.12 -24.10 -12.03
N ALA A 247 -4.34 -23.49 -10.89
CA ALA A 247 -3.92 -22.10 -10.68
C ALA A 247 -2.39 -22.02 -10.65
N LYS A 248 -1.84 -21.12 -11.45
CA LYS A 248 -0.45 -20.66 -11.33
C LYS A 248 -0.45 -19.35 -10.55
N ASN A 249 0.32 -19.29 -9.48
CA ASN A 249 0.51 -18.04 -8.77
C ASN A 249 1.29 -17.08 -9.66
N MET A 250 0.72 -15.93 -9.93
CA MET A 250 1.46 -14.82 -10.53
C MET A 250 2.30 -14.12 -9.46
N ALA A 251 3.33 -13.39 -9.88
CA ALA A 251 4.08 -12.53 -8.98
C ALA A 251 3.10 -11.61 -8.24
N GLN A 252 3.06 -11.74 -6.91
CA GLN A 252 2.14 -11.00 -6.08
C GLN A 252 2.48 -9.52 -6.13
N ARG A 253 1.46 -8.68 -6.23
CA ARG A 253 1.62 -7.26 -6.00
C ARG A 253 1.93 -7.06 -4.51
N LYS A 254 3.08 -6.44 -4.23
CA LYS A 254 3.50 -6.17 -2.85
C LYS A 254 2.70 -5.06 -2.17
N SER A 255 1.87 -4.35 -2.93
CA SER A 255 1.10 -3.21 -2.44
C SER A 255 -0.18 -2.98 -3.23
N ARG A 256 -1.20 -2.52 -2.52
CA ARG A 256 -2.47 -2.08 -3.08
C ARG A 256 -2.25 -0.91 -4.06
N ARG A 257 -3.05 -0.85 -5.11
CA ARG A 257 -3.09 0.25 -6.07
C ARG A 257 -4.45 0.93 -6.05
N LYS A 258 -4.43 2.23 -6.26
CA LYS A 258 -5.64 3.03 -6.44
C LYS A 258 -5.61 3.67 -7.83
N PRO A 259 -6.71 3.61 -8.60
CA PRO A 259 -6.88 4.46 -9.77
C PRO A 259 -6.77 5.93 -9.35
N ALA A 260 -6.12 6.74 -10.17
CA ALA A 260 -5.86 8.13 -9.89
C ALA A 260 -5.97 8.95 -11.16
N SER A 261 -6.20 10.25 -11.01
CA SER A 261 -6.15 11.22 -12.11
C SER A 261 -5.41 12.44 -11.59
N MET A 262 -4.08 12.34 -11.47
CA MET A 262 -3.26 13.40 -10.88
C MET A 262 -2.23 13.88 -11.88
N ALA A 263 -2.07 15.21 -11.99
CA ALA A 263 -1.01 15.78 -12.78
C ALA A 263 0.35 15.47 -12.16
N CYS A 264 1.34 15.22 -12.97
CA CYS A 264 2.72 15.09 -12.52
C CYS A 264 3.70 15.77 -13.46
N ILE A 265 4.82 16.16 -12.88
CA ILE A 265 5.99 16.65 -13.60
C ILE A 265 7.11 15.66 -13.32
N PHE A 266 7.90 15.37 -14.34
CA PHE A 266 9.05 14.50 -14.13
C PHE A 266 10.28 14.98 -14.91
N TYR A 267 11.43 14.60 -14.37
CA TYR A 267 12.76 14.97 -14.86
C TYR A 267 13.60 13.72 -15.01
N LEU A 268 14.42 13.63 -16.06
CA LEU A 268 15.42 12.58 -16.20
C LEU A 268 16.53 12.76 -15.17
N ILE A 269 17.04 11.64 -14.67
CA ILE A 269 18.22 11.58 -13.81
C ILE A 269 19.31 10.82 -14.53
N PHE A 270 20.44 11.47 -14.74
CA PHE A 270 21.68 10.86 -15.24
C PHE A 270 22.58 10.51 -14.06
N ILE A 271 23.33 9.43 -14.22
CA ILE A 271 24.36 9.05 -13.25
C ILE A 271 25.70 9.34 -13.89
N GLU A 272 26.42 10.26 -13.30
CA GLU A 272 27.81 10.55 -13.65
C GLU A 272 28.72 9.78 -12.71
N GLU A 273 29.60 8.95 -13.27
CA GLU A 273 30.60 8.23 -12.50
C GLU A 273 31.91 9.01 -12.56
N SER A 274 32.44 9.41 -11.42
CA SER A 274 33.73 10.07 -11.30
C SER A 274 34.69 9.22 -10.44
N GLY A 275 35.96 9.20 -10.82
CA GLY A 275 37.01 8.42 -10.15
C GLY A 275 37.28 7.05 -10.78
N SER A 276 38.38 6.42 -10.39
CA SER A 276 38.83 5.13 -10.91
C SER A 276 38.94 4.08 -9.79
N GLY A 277 38.80 2.80 -10.15
CA GLY A 277 38.93 1.68 -9.23
C GLY A 277 37.94 1.67 -8.05
N ARG A 278 38.41 1.38 -6.84
CA ARG A 278 37.57 1.30 -5.60
C ARG A 278 37.02 2.64 -5.10
N LYS A 279 37.47 3.78 -5.68
CA LYS A 279 37.05 5.14 -5.29
C LYS A 279 36.01 5.75 -6.26
N LYS A 280 35.31 4.93 -7.06
CA LYS A 280 34.22 5.41 -7.93
C LYS A 280 33.13 6.06 -7.09
N LYS A 281 32.84 7.33 -7.37
CA LYS A 281 31.71 8.07 -6.80
C LYS A 281 30.67 8.24 -7.89
N GLN A 282 29.42 7.92 -7.57
CA GLN A 282 28.27 8.16 -8.45
C GLN A 282 27.56 9.44 -8.02
N LYS A 283 27.42 10.38 -8.95
CA LYS A 283 26.67 11.63 -8.75
C LYS A 283 25.40 11.59 -9.60
N MET A 284 24.27 11.85 -8.98
CA MET A 284 23.00 12.00 -9.69
C MET A 284 22.85 13.44 -10.20
N ILE A 285 22.68 13.59 -11.50
CA ILE A 285 22.46 14.87 -12.18
C ILE A 285 21.04 14.91 -12.69
N LEU A 286 20.30 15.95 -12.35
CA LEU A 286 18.94 16.19 -12.81
C LEU A 286 18.99 16.90 -14.17
N ASP A 287 18.27 16.37 -15.16
CA ASP A 287 18.07 17.06 -16.44
C ASP A 287 17.27 18.36 -16.21
N LYS A 288 17.66 19.43 -16.91
CA LYS A 288 16.94 20.69 -16.87
C LYS A 288 15.58 20.63 -17.56
N ARG A 289 15.41 19.67 -18.48
CA ARG A 289 14.14 19.49 -19.22
C ARG A 289 13.06 18.95 -18.32
N LYS A 290 11.90 19.60 -18.39
CA LYS A 290 10.70 19.33 -17.62
C LYS A 290 9.71 18.63 -18.52
N PHE A 291 9.24 17.45 -18.11
CA PHE A 291 8.20 16.69 -18.80
C PHE A 291 6.93 16.65 -17.96
N THR A 292 5.79 16.54 -18.62
CA THR A 292 4.48 16.50 -17.96
C THR A 292 3.76 15.19 -18.27
N GLY A 293 2.87 14.78 -17.37
CA GLY A 293 2.06 13.59 -17.52
C GLY A 293 0.90 13.55 -16.54
N ALA A 294 0.08 12.52 -16.68
CA ALA A 294 -1.01 12.21 -15.77
C ALA A 294 -0.80 10.81 -15.16
N ILE A 295 -0.88 10.73 -13.85
CA ILE A 295 -0.84 9.45 -13.11
C ILE A 295 -2.23 8.83 -13.21
N LEU A 296 -2.31 7.60 -13.75
CA LEU A 296 -3.56 6.85 -13.90
C LEU A 296 -3.79 5.83 -12.77
N ASP A 297 -2.74 5.30 -12.19
CA ASP A 297 -2.78 4.51 -10.96
C ASP A 297 -1.56 4.78 -10.09
N ILE A 298 -1.72 4.61 -8.78
CA ILE A 298 -0.64 4.81 -7.82
C ILE A 298 -0.68 3.75 -6.72
N SER A 299 0.50 3.37 -6.27
CA SER A 299 0.75 2.53 -5.09
C SER A 299 2.03 2.97 -4.41
N ILE A 300 2.30 2.45 -3.23
CA ILE A 300 3.57 2.73 -2.55
C ILE A 300 4.79 2.19 -3.30
N GLY A 301 4.63 1.20 -4.18
CA GLY A 301 5.70 0.62 -4.98
C GLY A 301 5.92 1.28 -6.34
N GLY A 302 5.01 2.15 -6.80
CA GLY A 302 5.11 2.76 -8.12
C GLY A 302 3.81 3.34 -8.63
N CYS A 303 3.84 3.84 -9.86
CA CYS A 303 2.68 4.42 -10.55
C CYS A 303 2.70 4.13 -12.06
N ALA A 304 1.56 4.38 -12.69
CA ALA A 304 1.44 4.42 -14.15
C ALA A 304 1.25 5.88 -14.61
N ILE A 305 2.11 6.36 -15.51
CA ILE A 305 2.09 7.73 -16.03
C ILE A 305 1.72 7.70 -17.51
N LYS A 306 0.64 8.41 -17.86
CA LYS A 306 0.29 8.70 -19.25
C LYS A 306 0.97 10.01 -19.67
N THR A 307 1.71 9.98 -20.77
CA THR A 307 2.45 11.15 -21.31
C THR A 307 2.55 11.04 -22.83
N SER A 308 2.86 12.15 -23.50
CA SER A 308 3.22 12.17 -24.93
C SER A 308 4.73 11.96 -25.16
N THR A 309 5.54 12.02 -24.09
CA THR A 309 7.00 11.96 -24.20
C THR A 309 7.49 10.51 -24.07
N PHE A 310 8.30 10.08 -25.03
CA PHE A 310 8.97 8.78 -24.95
C PHE A 310 10.20 8.86 -24.04
N ILE A 311 10.21 8.02 -23.02
CA ILE A 311 11.34 7.83 -22.08
C ILE A 311 11.74 6.37 -22.10
N ALA A 312 12.98 6.06 -22.37
CA ALA A 312 13.45 4.68 -22.47
C ALA A 312 13.26 3.86 -21.17
N VAL A 313 12.98 2.57 -21.31
CA VAL A 313 12.96 1.62 -20.20
C VAL A 313 14.31 1.63 -19.49
N GLY A 314 14.31 1.55 -18.16
CA GLY A 314 15.52 1.64 -17.34
C GLY A 314 15.87 3.07 -16.90
N SER A 315 15.34 4.11 -17.56
CA SER A 315 15.61 5.51 -17.19
C SER A 315 15.15 5.81 -15.77
N ARG A 316 15.95 6.59 -15.03
CA ARG A 316 15.62 7.08 -13.69
C ARG A 316 14.97 8.44 -13.78
N LEU A 317 13.96 8.65 -12.96
CA LEU A 317 13.14 9.86 -12.96
C LEU A 317 13.01 10.42 -11.53
N LYS A 318 13.09 11.74 -11.42
CA LYS A 318 12.48 12.48 -10.30
C LYS A 318 11.07 12.83 -10.72
N ILE A 319 10.08 12.43 -9.95
CA ILE A 319 8.66 12.65 -10.24
C ILE A 319 8.07 13.52 -9.15
N GLU A 320 7.43 14.60 -9.54
CA GLU A 320 6.70 15.52 -8.67
C GLU A 320 5.21 15.36 -8.96
N ILE A 321 4.51 14.78 -7.99
CA ILE A 321 3.08 14.45 -8.07
C ILE A 321 2.29 15.60 -7.47
N ALA A 322 1.36 16.18 -8.20
CA ALA A 322 0.44 17.18 -7.66
C ALA A 322 -0.59 16.48 -6.75
N TYR A 323 -0.47 16.72 -5.44
CA TYR A 323 -1.31 16.10 -4.42
C TYR A 323 -2.49 17.00 -4.03
N SER A 324 -2.25 18.30 -3.89
CA SER A 324 -3.24 19.33 -3.71
C SER A 324 -2.85 20.57 -4.54
N ASN A 325 -3.67 21.61 -4.53
CA ASN A 325 -3.40 22.83 -5.32
C ASN A 325 -2.02 23.45 -5.02
N GLU A 326 -1.47 23.24 -3.82
CA GLU A 326 -0.21 23.83 -3.39
C GLU A 326 0.89 22.81 -3.05
N GLN A 327 0.55 21.52 -2.87
CA GLN A 327 1.50 20.53 -2.40
C GLN A 327 1.90 19.53 -3.49
N ARG A 328 3.20 19.28 -3.58
CA ARG A 328 3.78 18.28 -4.47
C ARG A 328 4.56 17.24 -3.69
N LEU A 329 4.38 15.99 -4.06
CA LEU A 329 5.15 14.87 -3.52
C LEU A 329 6.27 14.52 -4.48
N ALA A 330 7.51 14.58 -4.03
CA ALA A 330 8.67 14.21 -4.83
C ALA A 330 9.09 12.77 -4.54
N VAL A 331 9.20 11.94 -5.57
CA VAL A 331 9.67 10.55 -5.49
C VAL A 331 10.71 10.27 -6.56
N LEU A 332 11.60 9.32 -6.31
CA LEU A 332 12.51 8.80 -7.33
C LEU A 332 11.98 7.47 -7.84
N GLY A 333 11.94 7.32 -9.16
CA GLY A 333 11.44 6.12 -9.82
C GLY A 333 12.29 5.69 -11.00
N GLN A 334 12.00 4.49 -11.51
CA GLN A 334 12.61 3.92 -12.71
C GLN A 334 11.53 3.41 -13.64
N VAL A 335 11.66 3.69 -14.93
CA VAL A 335 10.78 3.17 -15.97
C VAL A 335 11.00 1.67 -16.11
N LEU A 336 9.97 0.87 -15.77
CA LEU A 336 10.03 -0.59 -15.92
C LEU A 336 9.53 -1.07 -17.26
N ARG A 337 8.47 -0.44 -17.77
CA ARG A 337 7.78 -0.87 -18.99
C ARG A 337 7.06 0.31 -19.60
N ILE A 338 6.95 0.26 -20.92
CA ILE A 338 6.24 1.24 -21.74
C ILE A 338 5.21 0.50 -22.58
N ASN A 339 3.98 0.95 -22.55
CA ASN A 339 2.92 0.50 -23.45
C ASN A 339 2.46 1.68 -24.30
N ARG A 340 2.17 1.45 -25.57
CA ARG A 340 1.45 2.44 -26.38
C ARG A 340 0.00 2.45 -25.93
N SER A 341 -0.51 3.60 -25.55
CA SER A 341 -1.94 3.75 -25.25
C SER A 341 -2.69 3.83 -26.58
N GLY A 342 -3.92 3.30 -26.63
CA GLY A 342 -4.73 3.29 -27.87
C GLY A 342 -5.06 4.68 -28.47
N SER A 343 -4.71 5.77 -27.79
CA SER A 343 -4.78 7.13 -28.32
C SER A 343 -3.52 7.46 -29.10
N ILE A 344 -3.65 8.08 -30.29
CA ILE A 344 -2.53 8.50 -31.13
C ILE A 344 -1.55 9.37 -30.31
N GLY A 345 -0.29 8.95 -30.23
CA GLY A 345 0.79 9.67 -29.53
C GLY A 345 0.82 9.53 -28.01
N ALA A 346 -0.09 8.82 -27.38
CA ALA A 346 -0.08 8.63 -25.93
C ALA A 346 0.72 7.38 -25.52
N ILE A 347 1.59 7.55 -24.54
CA ILE A 347 2.47 6.53 -23.98
C ILE A 347 2.08 6.30 -22.52
N LEU A 348 1.97 5.04 -22.11
CA LEU A 348 1.78 4.64 -20.73
C LEU A 348 3.08 4.05 -20.20
N MET A 349 3.71 4.77 -19.27
CA MET A 349 4.92 4.33 -18.58
C MET A 349 4.57 3.71 -17.23
N HIS A 350 5.05 2.51 -16.95
CA HIS A 350 4.99 1.88 -15.64
C HIS A 350 6.27 2.16 -14.89
N ILE A 351 6.15 2.84 -13.77
CA ILE A 351 7.26 3.32 -12.95
C ILE A 351 7.33 2.51 -11.65
N LYS A 352 8.51 2.04 -11.30
CA LYS A 352 8.82 1.51 -9.97
C LYS A 352 9.45 2.62 -9.14
N PHE A 353 8.96 2.87 -7.94
CA PHE A 353 9.61 3.80 -7.02
C PHE A 353 10.89 3.18 -6.45
N LEU A 354 11.98 3.93 -6.51
CA LEU A 354 13.29 3.56 -5.98
C LEU A 354 13.50 4.15 -4.58
N LYS A 355 13.05 5.40 -4.38
CA LYS A 355 13.13 6.10 -3.11
C LYS A 355 11.88 6.96 -2.93
N VAL A 356 11.20 6.75 -1.82
CA VAL A 356 10.02 7.51 -1.41
C VAL A 356 10.32 8.13 -0.04
N PRO A 357 10.39 9.46 0.09
CA PRO A 357 10.51 10.12 1.38
C PRO A 357 9.34 9.73 2.31
N ARG A 358 9.55 9.76 3.63
CA ARG A 358 8.54 9.33 4.61
C ARG A 358 7.21 10.06 4.45
N ARG A 359 7.25 11.39 4.29
CA ARG A 359 6.04 12.19 4.05
C ARG A 359 5.29 11.71 2.80
N ALA A 360 5.97 11.58 1.65
CA ALA A 360 5.36 11.08 0.43
C ALA A 360 4.83 9.64 0.60
N TRP A 361 5.54 8.79 1.35
CA TRP A 361 5.12 7.43 1.65
C TRP A 361 3.80 7.40 2.44
N ASN A 362 3.67 8.22 3.49
CA ASN A 362 2.46 8.33 4.30
C ASN A 362 1.30 8.88 3.47
N THR A 363 1.51 9.95 2.71
CA THR A 363 0.47 10.55 1.87
C THR A 363 -0.01 9.58 0.78
N ILE A 364 0.89 8.86 0.10
CA ILE A 364 0.49 7.85 -0.90
C ILE A 364 -0.34 6.73 -0.23
N ASN A 365 0.04 6.27 0.97
CA ASN A 365 -0.76 5.26 1.67
C ASN A 365 -2.13 5.81 2.08
N ALA A 366 -2.20 7.05 2.61
CA ALA A 366 -3.47 7.69 2.95
C ALA A 366 -4.41 7.78 1.74
N MET A 367 -3.88 8.16 0.57
CA MET A 367 -4.63 8.14 -0.68
C MET A 367 -5.10 6.73 -1.06
N VAL A 368 -4.19 5.73 -1.03
CA VAL A 368 -4.47 4.36 -1.46
C VAL A 368 -5.51 3.67 -0.56
N PHE A 369 -5.48 3.96 0.74
CA PHE A 369 -6.45 3.44 1.72
C PHE A 369 -7.67 4.34 1.91
N GLU A 370 -7.72 5.51 1.27
CA GLU A 370 -8.84 6.46 1.36
C GLU A 370 -9.09 6.97 2.79
N TYR A 371 -8.00 7.20 3.55
CA TYR A 371 -8.08 7.70 4.92
C TYR A 371 -8.17 9.22 4.98
N GLU A 372 -7.71 9.93 3.95
CA GLU A 372 -7.83 11.37 3.85
C GLU A 372 -9.30 11.80 3.89
N SER A 373 -9.55 12.89 4.59
CA SER A 373 -10.86 13.55 4.55
C SER A 373 -11.04 14.16 3.17
N ALA A 374 -12.18 13.88 2.53
CA ALA A 374 -12.61 14.61 1.35
C ALA A 374 -12.84 16.08 1.72
#